data_481fd0ec7d4eda9aa46da5a1629cde15
#
_entry.id   481fd0ec7d4eda9aa46da5a1629cde15
#
_cell.length_a   1.000
_cell.length_b   1.000
_cell.length_c   1.000
_cell.angle_alpha   90.00
_cell.angle_beta   90.00
_cell.angle_gamma   90.00
#
_symmetry.space_group_name_H-M   'P 1'
#
loop_
_entity.id
_entity.type
_entity.pdbx_description
1 polymer ?
#
loop_
_entity_poly.entity_id
_entity_poly.type
_entity_poly.pdbx_seq_one_letter_code
_entity_poly.pdbx_strand_id
1 'polypeptide(L)'
;MTVSRLEPSRARAIAFETSAVGILRTVNSAQATFTASCASGFYASSMLDLTRLPADGSDGYMSPEFNLNTIYKSGYRFRFRPGLRGASPATCNGVQPGRSATTYYIGAEPELADGRRFFGTNQGGTVYQSSSRIQDT
;
A
#
# COMPACT_ATOMS: atom_id res chain seq x y z
N MET A 1 38.53 23.13 4.87
CA MET A 1 37.54 22.32 4.17
C MET A 1 36.28 22.24 5.00
N THR A 2 35.14 22.56 4.40
CA THR A 2 33.87 22.52 5.11
C THR A 2 33.17 21.22 4.74
N VAL A 3 32.73 20.46 5.74
CA VAL A 3 31.96 19.23 5.52
C VAL A 3 30.50 19.52 5.78
N SER A 4 29.68 19.34 4.74
CA SER A 4 28.23 19.43 4.89
C SER A 4 27.70 18.15 5.51
N ARG A 5 26.82 18.30 6.48
CA ARG A 5 26.10 17.15 7.03
C ARG A 5 24.63 17.48 7.07
N LEU A 6 23.80 16.44 6.89
CA LEU A 6 22.36 16.59 7.03
C LEU A 6 22.00 16.88 8.49
N GLU A 7 21.06 17.78 8.68
CA GLU A 7 20.42 17.95 9.97
C GLU A 7 19.78 16.60 10.37
N PRO A 8 19.83 16.20 11.66
CA PRO A 8 19.19 14.95 12.09
C PRO A 8 17.70 14.87 11.71
N SER A 9 16.96 15.97 11.80
CA SER A 9 15.56 16.04 11.41
C SER A 9 15.37 15.80 9.92
N ARG A 10 16.25 16.33 9.08
CA ARG A 10 16.21 16.16 7.64
C ARG A 10 16.59 14.74 7.25
N ALA A 11 17.60 14.16 7.89
CA ALA A 11 17.99 12.78 7.65
C ALA A 11 16.84 11.83 8.01
N ARG A 12 16.13 12.11 9.11
CA ARG A 12 14.96 11.32 9.51
C ARG A 12 13.83 11.44 8.48
N ALA A 13 13.57 12.66 7.99
CA ALA A 13 12.54 12.89 6.99
C ALA A 13 12.83 12.09 5.72
N ILE A 14 14.07 12.08 5.25
CA ILE A 14 14.50 11.31 4.07
C ILE A 14 14.30 9.81 4.31
N ALA A 15 14.69 9.32 5.49
CA ALA A 15 14.52 7.91 5.84
C ALA A 15 13.04 7.51 5.86
N PHE A 16 12.17 8.36 6.40
CA PHE A 16 10.74 8.11 6.42
C PHE A 16 10.14 8.12 5.02
N GLU A 17 10.55 9.04 4.16
CA GLU A 17 10.11 9.05 2.76
C GLU A 17 10.52 7.77 2.03
N THR A 18 11.76 7.34 2.19
CA THR A 18 12.27 6.11 1.57
C THR A 18 11.47 4.90 2.04
N SER A 19 11.20 4.82 3.34
CA SER A 19 10.41 3.74 3.92
C SER A 19 8.98 3.73 3.40
N ALA A 20 8.36 4.91 3.27
CA ALA A 20 7.00 5.04 2.75
C ALA A 20 6.90 4.52 1.31
N VAL A 21 7.83 4.92 0.45
CA VAL A 21 7.89 4.42 -0.93
C VAL A 21 8.05 2.91 -0.95
N GLY A 22 8.91 2.36 -0.09
CA GLY A 22 9.11 0.92 0.03
C GLY A 22 7.83 0.18 0.39
N ILE A 23 7.05 0.71 1.33
CA ILE A 23 5.76 0.12 1.72
C ILE A 23 4.77 0.15 0.55
N LEU A 24 4.66 1.26 -0.17
CA LEU A 24 3.78 1.35 -1.33
C LEU A 24 4.16 0.33 -2.42
N ARG A 25 5.45 0.16 -2.67
CA ARG A 25 5.94 -0.85 -3.61
C ARG A 25 5.62 -2.27 -3.15
N THR A 26 5.70 -2.52 -1.85
CA THR A 26 5.34 -3.82 -1.27
C THR A 26 3.85 -4.11 -1.49
N VAL A 27 2.98 -3.11 -1.31
CA VAL A 27 1.55 -3.27 -1.58
C VAL A 27 1.31 -3.58 -3.06
N ASN A 28 1.98 -2.87 -3.97
CA ASN A 28 1.86 -3.14 -5.40
C ASN A 28 2.29 -4.58 -5.75
N SER A 29 3.38 -5.05 -5.19
CA SER A 29 3.86 -6.42 -5.41
C SER A 29 2.88 -7.44 -4.85
N ALA A 30 2.35 -7.20 -3.66
CA ALA A 30 1.36 -8.08 -3.03
C ALA A 30 0.09 -8.15 -3.87
N GLN A 31 -0.42 -7.02 -4.35
CA GLN A 31 -1.62 -6.98 -5.19
C GLN A 31 -1.38 -7.67 -6.53
N ALA A 32 -0.20 -7.49 -7.14
CA ALA A 32 0.12 -8.15 -8.39
C ALA A 32 0.13 -9.67 -8.25
N THR A 33 0.71 -10.18 -7.16
CA THR A 33 0.72 -11.62 -6.89
C THR A 33 -0.68 -12.11 -6.56
N PHE A 34 -1.43 -11.39 -5.73
CA PHE A 34 -2.79 -11.74 -5.36
C PHE A 34 -3.70 -11.83 -6.58
N THR A 35 -3.69 -10.84 -7.45
CA THR A 35 -4.54 -10.82 -8.65
C THR A 35 -4.19 -11.95 -9.61
N ALA A 36 -2.93 -12.29 -9.74
CA ALA A 36 -2.46 -13.30 -10.69
C ALA A 36 -2.70 -14.73 -10.19
N SER A 37 -2.53 -14.99 -8.89
CA SER A 37 -2.50 -16.36 -8.36
C SER A 37 -3.63 -16.72 -7.42
N CYS A 38 -4.45 -15.74 -7.00
CA CYS A 38 -5.43 -15.97 -5.93
C CYS A 38 -6.84 -15.45 -6.25
N ALA A 39 -6.96 -14.41 -7.05
CA ALA A 39 -8.21 -13.67 -7.22
C ALA A 39 -8.65 -13.55 -8.67
N SER A 40 -8.10 -14.35 -9.56
CA SER A 40 -8.55 -14.46 -10.97
C SER A 40 -8.60 -13.11 -11.70
N GLY A 41 -7.60 -12.27 -11.48
CA GLY A 41 -7.48 -10.97 -12.14
C GLY A 41 -8.07 -9.79 -11.38
N PHE A 42 -8.72 -10.04 -10.24
CA PHE A 42 -9.24 -8.97 -9.38
C PHE A 42 -8.24 -8.64 -8.28
N TYR A 43 -8.37 -7.45 -7.70
CA TYR A 43 -7.50 -6.98 -6.62
C TYR A 43 -8.19 -7.12 -5.27
N ALA A 44 -7.39 -7.19 -4.21
CA ALA A 44 -7.92 -7.16 -2.86
C ALA A 44 -8.65 -5.84 -2.61
N SER A 45 -9.83 -5.90 -2.01
CA SER A 45 -10.61 -4.72 -1.69
C SER A 45 -10.33 -4.17 -0.30
N SER A 46 -9.38 -4.79 0.42
CA SER A 46 -8.91 -4.31 1.72
C SER A 46 -7.51 -4.83 1.98
N MET A 47 -6.79 -4.15 2.87
CA MET A 47 -5.48 -4.63 3.31
C MET A 47 -5.60 -5.97 4.04
N LEU A 48 -6.70 -6.17 4.79
CA LEU A 48 -6.95 -7.44 5.47
C LEU A 48 -6.94 -8.61 4.48
N ASP A 49 -7.54 -8.45 3.32
CA ASP A 49 -7.60 -9.51 2.31
C ASP A 49 -6.22 -9.92 1.82
N LEU A 50 -5.26 -8.99 1.80
CA LEU A 50 -3.87 -9.31 1.43
C LEU A 50 -3.12 -10.07 2.53
N THR A 51 -3.56 -9.96 3.77
CA THR A 51 -2.90 -10.63 4.90
C THR A 51 -3.48 -12.01 5.21
N ARG A 52 -4.65 -12.36 4.64
CA ARG A 52 -5.28 -13.67 4.88
C ARG A 52 -4.42 -14.77 4.31
N LEU A 53 -4.34 -15.88 5.06
CA LEU A 53 -3.57 -17.05 4.63
C LEU A 53 -4.38 -17.83 3.58
N PRO A 54 -3.73 -18.25 2.47
CA PRO A 54 -4.35 -19.18 1.53
C PRO A 54 -4.69 -20.51 2.18
N ALA A 55 -5.68 -21.21 1.61
CA ALA A 55 -6.15 -22.50 2.14
C ALA A 55 -5.07 -23.59 2.09
N ASP A 56 -4.07 -23.46 1.23
CA ASP A 56 -2.98 -24.41 1.10
C ASP A 56 -1.91 -24.28 2.20
N GLY A 57 -2.08 -23.32 3.12
CA GLY A 57 -1.15 -23.11 4.22
C GLY A 57 0.03 -22.22 3.89
N SER A 58 0.09 -21.64 2.69
CA SER A 58 1.12 -20.67 2.35
C SER A 58 0.95 -19.38 3.16
N ASP A 59 1.99 -18.54 3.17
CA ASP A 59 1.94 -17.24 3.81
C ASP A 59 0.97 -16.31 3.08
N GLY A 60 0.46 -15.32 3.79
CA GLY A 60 -0.31 -14.23 3.21
C GLY A 60 0.54 -13.40 2.24
N TYR A 61 -0.13 -12.57 1.45
CA TYR A 61 0.54 -11.73 0.45
C TYR A 61 1.21 -10.52 1.08
N MET A 62 0.79 -10.14 2.28
CA MET A 62 1.44 -9.12 3.10
C MET A 62 1.58 -9.58 4.54
N SER A 63 2.53 -9.00 5.26
CA SER A 63 2.74 -9.27 6.67
C SER A 63 1.47 -8.93 7.48
N PRO A 64 1.13 -9.72 8.52
CA PRO A 64 -0.09 -9.49 9.31
C PRO A 64 -0.19 -8.10 9.95
N GLU A 65 0.92 -7.40 10.15
CA GLU A 65 0.90 -6.04 10.70
C GLU A 65 0.18 -5.04 9.79
N PHE A 66 0.01 -5.36 8.50
CA PHE A 66 -0.65 -4.49 7.52
C PHE A 66 -2.11 -4.84 7.30
N ASN A 67 -2.81 -5.28 8.32
CA ASN A 67 -4.18 -5.81 8.18
C ASN A 67 -5.29 -4.75 8.24
N LEU A 68 -4.95 -3.48 8.38
CA LEU A 68 -5.93 -2.38 8.43
C LEU A 68 -5.80 -1.48 7.21
N ASN A 69 -6.90 -0.85 6.80
CA ASN A 69 -6.90 0.07 5.66
C ASN A 69 -6.27 1.42 5.98
N THR A 70 -6.14 1.76 7.25
CA THR A 70 -5.39 2.93 7.71
C THR A 70 -4.31 2.45 8.66
N ILE A 71 -3.06 2.74 8.31
CA ILE A 71 -1.90 2.25 9.06
C ILE A 71 -0.94 3.42 9.28
N TYR A 72 -0.40 3.50 10.49
CA TYR A 72 0.62 4.50 10.86
C TYR A 72 1.96 3.79 10.98
N LYS A 73 2.91 4.17 10.13
CA LYS A 73 4.25 3.56 10.15
C LYS A 73 5.26 4.50 9.52
N SER A 74 6.47 4.54 10.10
CA SER A 74 7.59 5.33 9.55
C SER A 74 7.25 6.81 9.37
N GLY A 75 6.49 7.38 10.32
CA GLY A 75 6.10 8.79 10.26
C GLY A 75 5.07 9.13 9.20
N TYR A 76 4.45 8.13 8.60
CA TYR A 76 3.42 8.29 7.57
C TYR A 76 2.12 7.62 7.97
N ARG A 77 1.01 8.18 7.48
CA ARG A 77 -0.30 7.57 7.52
C ARG A 77 -0.60 6.99 6.14
N PHE A 78 -0.81 5.68 6.08
CA PHE A 78 -1.17 4.97 4.86
C PHE A 78 -2.67 4.72 4.85
N ARG A 79 -3.33 5.04 3.75
CA ARG A 79 -4.77 4.84 3.59
C ARG A 79 -5.03 4.09 2.30
N PHE A 80 -5.60 2.90 2.44
CA PHE A 80 -5.99 2.04 1.34
C PHE A 80 -7.47 2.29 0.98
N ARG A 81 -7.75 2.37 -0.31
CA ARG A 81 -9.13 2.51 -0.81
C ARG A 81 -9.33 1.57 -1.99
N PRO A 82 -10.35 0.68 -1.93
CA PRO A 82 -10.71 -0.13 -3.09
C PRO A 82 -11.43 0.74 -4.11
N GLY A 83 -11.31 0.36 -5.38
CA GLY A 83 -12.20 0.85 -6.43
C GLY A 83 -13.49 0.05 -6.45
N LEU A 84 -14.16 0.06 -7.59
CA LEU A 84 -15.42 -0.67 -7.75
C LEU A 84 -15.18 -2.18 -7.65
N ARG A 85 -16.10 -2.87 -6.99
CA ARG A 85 -16.11 -4.33 -6.96
C ARG A 85 -16.62 -4.85 -8.31
N GLY A 86 -16.14 -6.02 -8.69
CA GLY A 86 -16.55 -6.69 -9.91
C GLY A 86 -17.24 -8.03 -9.63
N ALA A 87 -17.62 -8.73 -10.69
CA ALA A 87 -18.16 -10.07 -10.61
C ALA A 87 -17.04 -11.09 -10.39
N SER A 88 -16.38 -11.00 -9.24
CA SER A 88 -15.21 -11.80 -8.92
C SER A 88 -15.59 -13.14 -8.32
N PRO A 89 -14.81 -14.21 -8.60
CA PRO A 89 -14.99 -15.48 -7.90
C PRO A 89 -14.42 -15.39 -6.48
N ALA A 90 -14.70 -16.43 -5.68
CA ALA A 90 -14.04 -16.58 -4.39
C ALA A 90 -12.53 -16.65 -4.59
N THR A 91 -11.78 -16.07 -3.66
CA THR A 91 -10.33 -16.08 -3.73
C THR A 91 -9.74 -17.32 -3.06
N CYS A 92 -8.47 -17.58 -3.32
CA CYS A 92 -7.76 -18.71 -2.71
C CYS A 92 -7.63 -18.59 -1.20
N ASN A 93 -7.83 -17.40 -0.65
CA ASN A 93 -7.65 -17.13 0.78
C ASN A 93 -8.95 -16.75 1.49
N GLY A 94 -10.09 -17.12 0.92
CA GLY A 94 -11.38 -17.07 1.63
C GLY A 94 -12.20 -15.80 1.46
N VAL A 95 -11.85 -14.93 0.52
CA VAL A 95 -12.70 -13.77 0.21
C VAL A 95 -13.88 -14.24 -0.62
N GLN A 96 -15.08 -13.81 -0.24
CA GLN A 96 -16.34 -14.24 -0.86
C GLN A 96 -16.47 -13.74 -2.31
N PRO A 97 -17.21 -14.45 -3.18
CA PRO A 97 -17.48 -13.96 -4.53
C PRO A 97 -18.10 -12.57 -4.54
N GLY A 98 -17.70 -11.74 -5.50
CA GLY A 98 -18.21 -10.38 -5.66
C GLY A 98 -17.59 -9.36 -4.70
N ARG A 99 -16.61 -9.76 -3.90
CA ARG A 99 -16.01 -8.87 -2.89
C ARG A 99 -14.66 -8.32 -3.29
N SER A 100 -14.07 -8.80 -4.37
CA SER A 100 -12.79 -8.30 -4.87
C SER A 100 -13.00 -7.08 -5.77
N ALA A 101 -11.97 -6.24 -5.85
CA ALA A 101 -12.05 -4.94 -6.53
C ALA A 101 -11.44 -5.01 -7.93
N THR A 102 -11.88 -4.10 -8.81
CA THR A 102 -11.30 -3.96 -10.15
C THR A 102 -10.09 -3.03 -10.15
N THR A 103 -10.00 -2.14 -9.16
CA THR A 103 -8.89 -1.20 -8.99
C THR A 103 -8.65 -0.98 -7.50
N TYR A 104 -7.54 -0.34 -7.18
CA TYR A 104 -7.27 0.11 -5.82
C TYR A 104 -6.40 1.37 -5.83
N TYR A 105 -6.36 2.04 -4.70
CA TYR A 105 -5.47 3.16 -4.45
C TYR A 105 -4.96 3.09 -3.02
N ILE A 106 -3.69 3.43 -2.81
CA ILE A 106 -3.14 3.62 -1.48
C ILE A 106 -2.28 4.87 -1.46
N GLY A 107 -2.54 5.74 -0.50
CA GLY A 107 -1.79 6.97 -0.30
C GLY A 107 -0.96 6.92 0.97
N ALA A 108 0.12 7.68 0.99
CA ALA A 108 0.99 7.87 2.15
C ALA A 108 1.13 9.36 2.40
N GLU A 109 0.65 9.80 3.56
CA GLU A 109 0.68 11.20 3.99
C GLU A 109 1.59 11.34 5.21
N PRO A 110 2.48 12.36 5.25
CA PRO A 110 3.28 12.61 6.44
C PRO A 110 2.37 12.87 7.65
N GLU A 111 2.73 12.32 8.80
CA GLU A 111 1.98 12.60 10.04
C GLU A 111 2.19 14.03 10.52
N LEU A 112 3.33 14.63 10.19
CA LEU A 112 3.67 15.99 10.58
C LEU A 112 3.86 16.86 9.33
N ALA A 113 3.47 18.13 9.44
CA ALA A 113 3.63 19.10 8.36
C ALA A 113 5.07 19.66 8.39
N ASP A 114 6.04 18.83 8.05
CA ASP A 114 7.47 19.15 8.12
C ASP A 114 8.13 19.23 6.75
N GLY A 115 7.35 19.41 5.69
CA GLY A 115 7.87 19.53 4.32
C GLY A 115 8.14 18.21 3.62
N ARG A 116 7.84 17.05 4.26
CA ARG A 116 7.96 15.77 3.60
C ARG A 116 6.96 15.65 2.45
N ARG A 117 7.33 14.85 1.44
CA ARG A 117 6.48 14.62 0.27
C ARG A 117 5.35 13.66 0.59
N PHE A 118 4.26 13.81 -0.15
CA PHE A 118 3.14 12.88 -0.17
C PHE A 118 3.37 11.87 -1.29
N PHE A 119 2.92 10.64 -1.10
CA PHE A 119 3.05 9.58 -2.10
C PHE A 119 1.71 8.89 -2.30
N GLY A 120 1.54 8.27 -3.47
CA GLY A 120 0.37 7.49 -3.78
C GLY A 120 0.64 6.54 -4.92
N THR A 121 -0.11 5.45 -4.96
CA THR A 121 -0.01 4.47 -6.03
C THR A 121 -1.35 3.77 -6.23
N ASN A 122 -1.47 3.08 -7.36
CA ASN A 122 -2.67 2.32 -7.71
C ASN A 122 -2.26 1.04 -8.48
N GLN A 123 -3.24 0.39 -9.09
CA GLN A 123 -3.03 -0.84 -9.85
C GLN A 123 -2.08 -0.67 -11.05
N GLY A 124 -1.79 0.56 -11.46
CA GLY A 124 -0.78 0.81 -12.49
C GLY A 124 0.65 0.56 -12.04
N GLY A 125 0.89 0.49 -10.73
CA GLY A 125 2.19 0.13 -10.18
C GLY A 125 3.20 1.26 -10.08
N THR A 126 2.87 2.47 -10.54
CA THR A 126 3.75 3.64 -10.44
C THR A 126 3.51 4.35 -9.12
N VAL A 127 4.58 4.68 -8.41
CA VAL A 127 4.49 5.49 -7.19
C VAL A 127 4.65 6.96 -7.59
N TYR A 128 3.63 7.75 -7.30
CA TYR A 128 3.61 9.19 -7.56
C TYR A 128 3.98 9.95 -6.31
N GLN A 129 4.55 11.14 -6.48
CA GLN A 129 4.92 12.01 -5.36
C GLN A 129 4.39 13.42 -5.60
N SER A 130 4.12 14.13 -4.51
CA SER A 130 3.63 15.50 -4.55
C SER A 130 4.01 16.22 -3.27
N SER A 131 4.03 17.58 -3.32
CA SER A 131 4.22 18.41 -2.13
C SER A 131 2.94 18.56 -1.30
N SER A 132 1.82 18.08 -1.82
CA SER A 132 0.51 18.12 -1.15
C SER A 132 -0.21 16.81 -1.38
N ARG A 133 -1.36 16.64 -0.71
CA ARG A 133 -2.14 15.40 -0.82
C ARG A 133 -2.45 15.08 -2.28
N ILE A 134 -2.22 13.82 -2.66
CA ILE A 134 -2.55 13.32 -3.99
C ILE A 134 -4.01 12.88 -3.99
N GLN A 135 -4.76 13.34 -5.02
CA GLN A 135 -6.15 12.94 -5.21
C GLN A 135 -6.20 11.51 -5.77
N ASP A 136 -7.06 10.67 -5.23
CA ASP A 136 -7.28 9.31 -5.69
C ASP A 136 -8.37 9.28 -6.77
N THR A 137 -8.00 9.66 -7.96
CA THR A 137 -8.96 9.66 -9.06
C THR A 137 -8.96 8.37 -9.83
#